data_e8bb49d6d5bd390f5bf67125d8316eb1
#
_entry.id   e8bb49d6d5bd390f5bf67125d8316eb1
#
_cell.length_a   1.000
_cell.length_b   1.000
_cell.length_c   1.000
_cell.angle_alpha   90.00
_cell.angle_beta   90.00
_cell.angle_gamma   90.00
#
_symmetry.space_group_name_H-M   'P 1'
#
loop_
_entity.id
_entity.type
_entity.pdbx_description
1 polymer ?
#
loop_
_entity_poly.entity_id
_entity_poly.type
_entity_poly.pdbx_seq_one_letter_code
_entity_poly.pdbx_strand_id
1 'polypeptide(L)'
;MSNYTTCTEDAAAVRAALKAKGLGRKHVSVRSDQYSMGSSLRIRVLDPAVRIADVRAIAETKERISRDQFGEILSGSNRFVFVEYDYTVEKVLAASWLSRVETAIAQVSGNSIVPVEGTPYGVAVNAYGAHSLWDISSEVGGHIQGGEAHTLAYSIGARLGLAPEAV
;
A
#
# COMPACT_ATOMS: atom_id res chain seq x y z
N MET A 1 13.37 -0.67 33.69
CA MET A 1 12.34 -1.69 33.40
C MET A 1 11.94 -1.54 31.97
N SER A 2 12.21 -2.55 31.13
CA SER A 2 11.82 -2.51 29.70
C SER A 2 10.30 -2.67 29.60
N ASN A 3 9.58 -1.64 29.16
CA ASN A 3 8.14 -1.70 28.90
C ASN A 3 7.88 -2.50 27.62
N TYR A 4 8.08 -3.82 27.69
CA TYR A 4 7.71 -4.71 26.60
C TYR A 4 6.18 -4.89 26.60
N THR A 5 5.50 -4.17 25.69
CA THR A 5 4.07 -4.41 25.44
C THR A 5 3.89 -5.72 24.66
N THR A 6 2.86 -6.48 24.99
CA THR A 6 2.47 -7.68 24.24
C THR A 6 1.91 -7.30 22.86
N CYS A 7 1.88 -8.26 21.92
CA CYS A 7 1.30 -8.04 20.59
C CYS A 7 -0.21 -7.69 20.69
N THR A 8 -0.90 -8.25 21.67
CA THR A 8 -2.32 -7.97 21.92
C THR A 8 -2.55 -6.54 22.43
N GLU A 9 -1.68 -6.06 23.32
CA GLU A 9 -1.73 -4.67 23.81
C GLU A 9 -1.45 -3.67 22.68
N ASP A 10 -0.46 -3.94 21.84
CA ASP A 10 -0.16 -3.09 20.69
C ASP A 10 -1.30 -3.11 19.66
N ALA A 11 -1.93 -4.27 19.41
CA ALA A 11 -3.13 -4.34 18.59
C ALA A 11 -4.29 -3.52 19.16
N ALA A 12 -4.45 -3.52 20.49
CA ALA A 12 -5.45 -2.70 21.17
C ALA A 12 -5.14 -1.21 21.04
N ALA A 13 -3.88 -0.82 21.21
CA ALA A 13 -3.42 0.55 21.05
C ALA A 13 -3.63 1.07 19.61
N VAL A 14 -3.30 0.26 18.59
CA VAL A 14 -3.54 0.59 17.18
C VAL A 14 -5.04 0.77 16.93
N ARG A 15 -5.90 -0.14 17.42
CA ARG A 15 -7.37 0.01 17.28
C ARG A 15 -7.88 1.29 17.92
N ALA A 16 -7.37 1.65 19.10
CA ALA A 16 -7.75 2.88 19.80
C ALA A 16 -7.34 4.13 19.02
N ALA A 17 -6.11 4.15 18.51
CA ALA A 17 -5.59 5.27 17.71
C ALA A 17 -6.36 5.43 16.38
N LEU A 18 -6.66 4.34 15.69
CA LEU A 18 -7.48 4.35 14.47
C LEU A 18 -8.90 4.85 14.77
N LYS A 19 -9.52 4.37 15.85
CA LYS A 19 -10.84 4.81 16.28
C LYS A 19 -10.89 6.30 16.60
N ALA A 20 -9.85 6.85 17.22
CA ALA A 20 -9.72 8.28 17.49
C ALA A 20 -9.66 9.13 16.21
N LYS A 21 -9.24 8.53 15.09
CA LYS A 21 -9.26 9.13 13.75
C LYS A 21 -10.55 8.82 12.96
N GLY A 22 -11.58 8.27 13.60
CA GLY A 22 -12.83 7.89 12.93
C GLY A 22 -12.76 6.56 12.17
N LEU A 23 -11.61 5.87 12.17
CA LEU A 23 -11.39 4.62 11.45
C LEU A 23 -11.72 3.42 12.34
N GLY A 24 -13.01 3.18 12.55
CA GLY A 24 -13.51 2.06 13.34
C GLY A 24 -13.47 0.73 12.58
N ARG A 25 -14.01 -0.34 13.21
CA ARG A 25 -14.00 -1.73 12.70
C ARG A 25 -14.59 -1.92 11.30
N LYS A 26 -15.49 -1.05 10.86
CA LYS A 26 -16.06 -1.09 9.51
C LYS A 26 -15.06 -0.63 8.44
N HIS A 27 -14.08 0.18 8.82
CA HIS A 27 -13.09 0.72 7.89
C HIS A 27 -11.76 -0.05 7.93
N VAL A 28 -11.37 -0.55 9.13
CA VAL A 28 -10.07 -1.22 9.31
C VAL A 28 -10.20 -2.40 10.27
N SER A 29 -9.66 -3.54 9.86
CA SER A 29 -9.52 -4.74 10.70
C SER A 29 -8.08 -4.83 11.21
N VAL A 30 -7.90 -5.08 12.52
CA VAL A 30 -6.58 -5.26 13.15
C VAL A 30 -6.56 -6.62 13.84
N ARG A 31 -5.61 -7.47 13.48
CA ARG A 31 -5.38 -8.78 14.08
C ARG A 31 -3.96 -8.88 14.60
N SER A 32 -3.76 -9.61 15.69
CA SER A 32 -2.45 -9.96 16.24
C SER A 32 -2.26 -11.45 16.13
N ASP A 33 -1.10 -11.85 15.61
CA ASP A 33 -0.67 -13.24 15.56
C ASP A 33 0.64 -13.40 16.35
N GLN A 34 0.78 -14.52 17.06
CA GLN A 34 1.97 -14.86 17.80
C GLN A 34 2.48 -16.22 17.36
N TYR A 35 3.78 -16.34 17.13
CA TYR A 35 4.45 -17.56 16.70
C TYR A 35 5.80 -17.70 17.42
N SER A 36 6.48 -18.85 17.27
CA SER A 36 7.68 -19.20 18.05
C SER A 36 8.83 -18.21 17.91
N MET A 37 8.96 -17.51 16.77
CA MET A 37 10.07 -16.60 16.49
C MET A 37 9.65 -15.11 16.47
N GLY A 38 8.47 -14.77 16.99
CA GLY A 38 8.01 -13.39 17.02
C GLY A 38 6.51 -13.23 17.02
N SER A 39 6.07 -12.08 16.58
CA SER A 39 4.65 -11.73 16.49
C SER A 39 4.40 -10.83 15.29
N SER A 40 3.16 -10.75 14.83
CA SER A 40 2.78 -9.80 13.80
C SER A 40 1.46 -9.10 14.10
N LEU A 41 1.35 -7.87 13.63
CA LEU A 41 0.11 -7.15 13.48
C LEU A 41 -0.29 -7.16 12.01
N ARG A 42 -1.46 -7.73 11.72
CA ARG A 42 -2.06 -7.69 10.37
C ARG A 42 -3.21 -6.71 10.36
N ILE A 43 -3.06 -5.69 9.57
CA ILE A 43 -4.04 -4.61 9.43
C ILE A 43 -4.57 -4.63 8.00
N ARG A 44 -5.90 -4.80 7.86
CA ARG A 44 -6.58 -4.76 6.57
C ARG A 44 -7.48 -3.55 6.50
N VAL A 45 -7.29 -2.75 5.48
CA VAL A 45 -8.17 -1.63 5.13
C VAL A 45 -9.35 -2.17 4.35
N LEU A 46 -10.56 -1.97 4.87
CA LEU A 46 -11.83 -2.53 4.38
C LEU A 46 -12.65 -1.50 3.60
N ASP A 47 -12.21 -0.26 3.54
CA ASP A 47 -12.93 0.85 2.94
C ASP A 47 -12.02 1.55 1.92
N PRO A 48 -12.41 1.63 0.64
CA PRO A 48 -11.60 2.27 -0.41
C PRO A 48 -11.42 3.79 -0.23
N ALA A 49 -12.26 4.44 0.60
CA ALA A 49 -12.09 5.85 0.93
C ALA A 49 -10.96 6.09 1.95
N VAL A 50 -10.48 5.06 2.63
CA VAL A 50 -9.40 5.15 3.61
C VAL A 50 -8.05 5.01 2.93
N ARG A 51 -7.19 6.00 3.08
CA ARG A 51 -5.82 5.95 2.55
C ARG A 51 -4.96 5.01 3.40
N ILE A 52 -4.34 4.04 2.77
CA ILE A 52 -3.48 3.07 3.45
C ILE A 52 -2.29 3.75 4.16
N ALA A 53 -1.79 4.86 3.63
CA ALA A 53 -0.70 5.63 4.22
C ALA A 53 -1.06 6.17 5.62
N ASP A 54 -2.31 6.60 5.84
CA ASP A 54 -2.77 7.11 7.13
C ASP A 54 -2.86 5.99 8.19
N VAL A 55 -3.22 4.79 7.74
CA VAL A 55 -3.25 3.59 8.58
C VAL A 55 -1.83 3.11 8.90
N ARG A 56 -0.93 3.12 7.91
CA ARG A 56 0.49 2.78 8.10
C ARG A 56 1.17 3.69 9.10
N ALA A 57 1.01 5.00 8.99
CA ALA A 57 1.61 5.97 9.89
C ALA A 57 1.29 5.69 11.37
N ILE A 58 0.12 5.11 11.66
CA ILE A 58 -0.27 4.70 13.02
C ILE A 58 0.31 3.34 13.38
N ALA A 59 0.18 2.36 12.48
CA ALA A 59 0.49 0.97 12.74
C ALA A 59 2.00 0.71 12.85
N GLU A 60 2.79 1.29 11.96
CA GLU A 60 4.25 1.09 11.87
C GLU A 60 4.99 1.60 13.12
N THR A 61 4.39 2.48 13.93
CA THR A 61 4.92 2.86 15.25
C THR A 61 5.06 1.68 16.21
N LYS A 62 4.42 0.54 15.91
CA LYS A 62 4.44 -0.69 16.71
C LYS A 62 5.37 -1.76 16.15
N GLU A 63 6.02 -1.49 15.03
CA GLU A 63 7.02 -2.40 14.47
C GLU A 63 8.27 -2.43 15.36
N ARG A 64 8.81 -3.63 15.57
CA ARG A 64 10.06 -3.85 16.32
C ARG A 64 10.82 -4.98 15.66
N ILE A 65 11.86 -4.64 14.94
CA ILE A 65 12.72 -5.60 14.27
C ILE A 65 14.15 -5.38 14.75
N SER A 66 14.70 -6.38 15.43
CA SER A 66 16.10 -6.38 15.81
C SER A 66 16.96 -6.83 14.64
N ARG A 67 17.99 -6.04 14.30
CA ARG A 67 18.95 -6.33 13.24
C ARG A 67 20.36 -6.31 13.79
N ASP A 68 21.24 -7.11 13.19
CA ASP A 68 22.68 -7.05 13.47
C ASP A 68 23.35 -5.88 12.73
N GLN A 69 24.68 -5.79 12.86
CA GLN A 69 25.48 -4.76 12.21
C GLN A 69 25.53 -4.87 10.67
N PHE A 70 25.12 -6.01 10.10
CA PHE A 70 25.03 -6.25 8.67
C PHE A 70 23.60 -6.09 8.12
N GLY A 71 22.63 -5.75 9.00
CA GLY A 71 21.23 -5.58 8.64
C GLY A 71 20.41 -6.87 8.63
N GLU A 72 20.99 -8.00 9.02
CA GLU A 72 20.27 -9.27 9.12
C GLU A 72 19.30 -9.26 10.33
N ILE A 73 18.12 -9.83 10.14
CA ILE A 73 17.11 -9.90 11.19
C ILE A 73 17.55 -10.94 12.22
N LEU A 74 17.79 -10.49 13.44
CA LEU A 74 18.13 -11.37 14.54
C LEU A 74 16.92 -12.21 14.98
N SER A 75 17.17 -13.46 15.37
CA SER A 75 16.15 -14.30 16.01
C SER A 75 15.74 -13.67 17.35
N GLY A 76 14.44 -13.74 17.68
CA GLY A 76 13.95 -13.23 18.96
C GLY A 76 12.54 -12.66 18.86
N SER A 77 12.19 -11.79 19.78
CA SER A 77 10.84 -11.22 19.92
C SER A 77 10.52 -10.10 18.91
N ASN A 78 10.81 -10.34 17.63
CA ASN A 78 10.48 -9.40 16.56
C ASN A 78 8.97 -9.23 16.43
N ARG A 79 8.56 -8.00 16.10
CA ARG A 79 7.18 -7.67 15.74
C ARG A 79 7.14 -7.05 14.38
N PHE A 80 6.47 -7.74 13.46
CA PHE A 80 6.24 -7.28 12.10
C PHE A 80 4.87 -6.61 12.02
N VAL A 81 4.78 -5.55 11.22
CA VAL A 81 3.52 -4.86 10.93
C VAL A 81 3.23 -4.95 9.45
N PHE A 82 2.09 -5.54 9.10
CA PHE A 82 1.61 -5.67 7.72
C PHE A 82 0.35 -4.84 7.56
N VAL A 83 0.37 -3.88 6.64
CA VAL A 83 -0.80 -3.06 6.31
C VAL A 83 -1.09 -3.23 4.83
N GLU A 84 -2.26 -3.75 4.54
CA GLU A 84 -2.73 -4.08 3.20
C GLU A 84 -4.19 -3.67 3.01
N TYR A 85 -4.61 -3.46 1.77
CA TYR A 85 -6.05 -3.39 1.49
C TYR A 85 -6.65 -4.79 1.51
N ASP A 86 -7.93 -4.90 1.83
CA ASP A 86 -8.70 -6.11 1.59
C ASP A 86 -8.87 -6.31 0.07
N TYR A 87 -8.88 -7.57 -0.36
CA TYR A 87 -8.97 -7.92 -1.78
C TYR A 87 -10.16 -7.29 -2.51
N THR A 88 -11.29 -7.12 -1.83
CA THR A 88 -12.46 -6.45 -2.40
C THR A 88 -12.21 -4.97 -2.63
N VAL A 89 -11.47 -4.33 -1.74
CA VAL A 89 -11.06 -2.92 -1.86
C VAL A 89 -10.04 -2.75 -2.97
N GLU A 90 -9.07 -3.67 -3.09
CA GLU A 90 -8.10 -3.66 -4.19
C GLU A 90 -8.78 -3.65 -5.56
N LYS A 91 -9.82 -4.48 -5.72
CA LYS A 91 -10.62 -4.51 -6.97
C LYS A 91 -11.32 -3.19 -7.25
N VAL A 92 -11.90 -2.56 -6.23
CA VAL A 92 -12.59 -1.27 -6.37
C VAL A 92 -11.60 -0.18 -6.76
N LEU A 93 -10.44 -0.12 -6.10
CA LEU A 93 -9.38 0.84 -6.42
C LEU A 93 -8.85 0.64 -7.84
N ALA A 94 -8.58 -0.60 -8.25
CA ALA A 94 -8.13 -0.88 -9.60
C ALA A 94 -9.19 -0.48 -10.65
N ALA A 95 -10.44 -0.87 -10.43
CA ALA A 95 -11.53 -0.55 -11.37
C ALA A 95 -11.72 0.95 -11.55
N SER A 96 -11.54 1.76 -10.50
CA SER A 96 -11.70 3.22 -10.58
C SER A 96 -10.67 3.92 -11.48
N TRP A 97 -9.49 3.33 -11.67
CA TRP A 97 -8.40 3.89 -12.48
C TRP A 97 -8.19 3.19 -13.83
N LEU A 98 -8.82 2.02 -14.03
CA LEU A 98 -8.53 1.14 -15.17
C LEU A 98 -8.70 1.82 -16.52
N SER A 99 -9.81 2.50 -16.75
CA SER A 99 -10.09 3.17 -18.02
C SER A 99 -9.05 4.23 -18.39
N ARG A 100 -8.56 4.99 -17.40
CA ARG A 100 -7.51 6.01 -17.64
C ARG A 100 -6.17 5.38 -17.97
N VAL A 101 -5.83 4.27 -17.29
CA VAL A 101 -4.60 3.50 -17.58
C VAL A 101 -4.67 2.90 -18.97
N GLU A 102 -5.78 2.27 -19.35
CA GLU A 102 -5.98 1.69 -20.69
C GLU A 102 -5.90 2.77 -21.79
N THR A 103 -6.49 3.94 -21.53
CA THR A 103 -6.40 5.09 -22.45
C THR A 103 -4.94 5.54 -22.63
N ALA A 104 -4.18 5.62 -21.54
CA ALA A 104 -2.76 5.98 -21.60
C ALA A 104 -1.94 4.90 -22.34
N ILE A 105 -2.19 3.62 -22.07
CA ILE A 105 -1.53 2.50 -22.78
C ILE A 105 -1.77 2.58 -24.28
N ALA A 106 -3.01 2.84 -24.72
CA ALA A 106 -3.37 2.92 -26.13
C ALA A 106 -2.67 4.08 -26.86
N GLN A 107 -2.21 5.08 -26.15
CA GLN A 107 -1.50 6.25 -26.72
C GLN A 107 0.04 6.08 -26.72
N VAL A 108 0.56 5.04 -26.04
CA VAL A 108 2.02 4.82 -26.01
C VAL A 108 2.53 4.48 -27.41
N SER A 109 3.56 5.18 -27.84
CA SER A 109 4.27 4.93 -29.09
C SER A 109 5.78 4.91 -28.86
N GLY A 110 6.45 3.87 -29.33
CA GLY A 110 7.90 3.70 -29.14
C GLY A 110 8.29 3.68 -27.66
N ASN A 111 9.29 4.47 -27.30
CA ASN A 111 9.79 4.58 -25.92
C ASN A 111 9.18 5.75 -25.13
N SER A 112 7.99 6.23 -25.55
CA SER A 112 7.35 7.35 -24.88
C SER A 112 6.71 6.92 -23.55
N ILE A 113 6.68 7.85 -22.58
CA ILE A 113 5.85 7.71 -21.37
C ILE A 113 4.64 8.60 -21.56
N VAL A 114 3.45 8.02 -21.50
CA VAL A 114 2.19 8.74 -21.63
C VAL A 114 1.59 8.99 -20.25
N PRO A 115 1.29 10.26 -19.88
CA PRO A 115 0.68 10.57 -18.59
C PRO A 115 -0.68 9.88 -18.44
N VAL A 116 -0.94 9.36 -17.23
CA VAL A 116 -2.27 8.91 -16.81
C VAL A 116 -3.01 10.12 -16.27
N GLU A 117 -4.13 10.47 -16.88
CA GLU A 117 -4.90 11.67 -16.57
C GLU A 117 -5.24 11.78 -15.08
N GLY A 118 -5.02 12.97 -14.50
CA GLY A 118 -5.30 13.26 -13.10
C GLY A 118 -4.32 12.65 -12.10
N THR A 119 -3.16 12.17 -12.57
CA THR A 119 -2.14 11.55 -11.70
C THR A 119 -0.74 12.10 -11.97
N PRO A 120 0.21 11.95 -11.01
CA PRO A 120 1.61 12.22 -11.26
C PRO A 120 2.34 11.03 -11.93
N TYR A 121 1.59 10.11 -12.53
CA TYR A 121 2.14 8.88 -13.11
C TYR A 121 1.96 8.84 -14.63
N GLY A 122 2.84 8.08 -15.28
CA GLY A 122 2.75 7.81 -16.71
C GLY A 122 2.98 6.32 -17.00
N VAL A 123 2.46 5.86 -18.12
CA VAL A 123 2.62 4.49 -18.59
C VAL A 123 3.58 4.46 -19.77
N ALA A 124 4.49 3.49 -19.76
CA ALA A 124 5.34 3.14 -20.89
C ALA A 124 5.11 1.68 -21.28
N VAL A 125 5.38 1.36 -22.55
CA VAL A 125 5.35 -0.01 -23.08
C VAL A 125 6.72 -0.29 -23.68
N ASN A 126 7.36 -1.38 -23.27
CA ASN A 126 8.65 -1.76 -23.82
C ASN A 126 8.51 -2.48 -25.18
N ALA A 127 9.63 -2.76 -25.84
CA ALA A 127 9.66 -3.42 -27.14
C ALA A 127 9.00 -4.83 -27.16
N TYR A 128 8.79 -5.44 -26.00
CA TYR A 128 8.15 -6.75 -25.84
C TYR A 128 6.67 -6.65 -25.47
N GLY A 129 6.10 -5.43 -25.45
CA GLY A 129 4.71 -5.20 -25.08
C GLY A 129 4.42 -5.20 -23.57
N ALA A 130 5.45 -5.26 -22.73
CA ALA A 130 5.26 -5.20 -21.27
C ALA A 130 5.04 -3.75 -20.83
N HIS A 131 4.00 -3.54 -20.03
CA HIS A 131 3.63 -2.25 -19.50
C HIS A 131 4.37 -1.94 -18.20
N SER A 132 4.63 -0.66 -17.96
CA SER A 132 5.25 -0.17 -16.73
C SER A 132 4.68 1.18 -16.32
N LEU A 133 4.55 1.38 -15.01
CA LEU A 133 4.12 2.64 -14.40
C LEU A 133 5.34 3.40 -13.90
N TRP A 134 5.38 4.70 -14.19
CA TRP A 134 6.47 5.60 -13.84
C TRP A 134 5.94 6.80 -13.07
N ASP A 135 6.71 7.25 -12.07
CA ASP A 135 6.52 8.57 -11.49
C ASP A 135 7.11 9.63 -12.42
N ILE A 136 6.26 10.54 -12.90
CA ILE A 136 6.63 11.63 -13.81
C ILE A 136 6.55 13.00 -13.13
N SER A 137 6.33 13.04 -11.82
CA SER A 137 6.20 14.30 -11.06
C SER A 137 7.54 14.99 -10.79
N SER A 138 8.67 14.28 -10.95
CA SER A 138 10.01 14.80 -10.71
C SER A 138 10.93 14.54 -11.89
N GLU A 139 11.96 15.40 -12.06
CA GLU A 139 12.98 15.26 -13.11
C GLU A 139 13.74 13.91 -13.03
N VAL A 140 13.80 13.31 -11.83
CA VAL A 140 14.50 12.05 -11.60
C VAL A 140 13.59 10.85 -11.83
N GLY A 141 12.32 11.04 -12.10
CA GLY A 141 11.27 10.03 -12.33
C GLY A 141 11.68 8.58 -12.07
N GLY A 142 10.84 7.79 -11.47
CA GLY A 142 11.20 6.43 -11.07
C GLY A 142 10.21 5.39 -11.57
N HIS A 143 10.72 4.22 -11.94
CA HIS A 143 9.89 3.04 -12.18
C HIS A 143 9.19 2.63 -10.89
N ILE A 144 7.87 2.46 -10.95
CA ILE A 144 7.03 2.11 -9.79
C ILE A 144 6.62 0.65 -9.85
N GLN A 145 6.04 0.23 -10.97
CA GLN A 145 5.41 -1.07 -11.10
C GLN A 145 5.43 -1.52 -12.56
N GLY A 146 5.69 -2.80 -12.80
CA GLY A 146 5.43 -3.47 -14.08
C GLY A 146 4.21 -4.39 -13.96
N GLY A 147 3.49 -4.59 -15.04
CA GLY A 147 2.36 -5.51 -15.09
C GLY A 147 1.28 -5.15 -16.10
N GLU A 148 0.16 -5.84 -16.01
CA GLU A 148 -1.02 -5.58 -16.83
C GLU A 148 -1.73 -4.29 -16.39
N ALA A 149 -2.62 -3.76 -17.24
CA ALA A 149 -3.38 -2.53 -16.99
C ALA A 149 -4.06 -2.52 -15.61
N HIS A 150 -4.67 -3.63 -15.21
CA HIS A 150 -5.31 -3.77 -13.90
C HIS A 150 -4.32 -3.62 -12.73
N THR A 151 -3.11 -4.20 -12.84
CA THR A 151 -2.06 -4.09 -11.82
C THR A 151 -1.56 -2.65 -11.69
N LEU A 152 -1.38 -1.96 -12.82
CA LEU A 152 -0.97 -0.54 -12.84
C LEU A 152 -2.06 0.35 -12.25
N ALA A 153 -3.33 0.11 -12.61
CA ALA A 153 -4.48 0.82 -12.07
C ALA A 153 -4.60 0.63 -10.54
N TYR A 154 -4.43 -0.58 -10.04
CA TYR A 154 -4.36 -0.84 -8.60
C TYR A 154 -3.21 -0.08 -7.94
N SER A 155 -2.03 -0.07 -8.55
CA SER A 155 -0.87 0.67 -8.01
C SER A 155 -1.13 2.17 -7.88
N ILE A 156 -1.90 2.77 -8.79
CA ILE A 156 -2.35 4.16 -8.69
C ILE A 156 -3.37 4.30 -7.56
N GLY A 157 -4.39 3.48 -7.55
CA GLY A 157 -5.44 3.50 -6.52
C GLY A 157 -4.90 3.31 -5.11
N ALA A 158 -3.92 2.42 -4.92
CA ALA A 158 -3.26 2.22 -3.63
C ALA A 158 -2.51 3.46 -3.12
N ARG A 159 -2.08 4.35 -4.00
CA ARG A 159 -1.36 5.61 -3.66
C ARG A 159 -2.28 6.82 -3.55
N LEU A 160 -3.23 6.93 -4.45
CA LEU A 160 -4.08 8.12 -4.59
C LEU A 160 -5.50 7.93 -4.03
N GLY A 161 -5.94 6.69 -3.80
CA GLY A 161 -7.33 6.38 -3.47
C GLY A 161 -8.20 6.19 -4.72
N LEU A 162 -9.50 6.42 -4.57
CA LEU A 162 -10.46 6.37 -5.69
C LEU A 162 -10.19 7.47 -6.72
N ALA A 163 -10.49 7.17 -7.99
CA ALA A 163 -10.50 8.21 -9.02
C ALA A 163 -11.57 9.27 -8.72
N PRO A 164 -11.35 10.54 -9.09
CA PRO A 164 -12.27 11.65 -8.77
C PRO A 164 -13.73 11.44 -9.16
N GLU A 165 -13.99 10.71 -10.25
CA GLU A 165 -15.36 10.43 -10.68
C GLU A 165 -16.03 9.24 -9.95
N ALA A 166 -15.27 8.53 -9.12
CA ALA A 166 -15.78 7.37 -8.38
C ALA A 166 -16.29 7.75 -6.97
N VAL A 167 -16.27 9.04 -6.62
CA VAL A 167 -16.68 9.59 -5.31
C VAL A 167 -18.06 10.21 -5.37
#